data_2ecf7f6b8130930407adf3060f4bd3cc
#
_entry.id   2ecf7f6b8130930407adf3060f4bd3cc
#
_cell.length_a   1.000
_cell.length_b   1.000
_cell.length_c   1.000
_cell.angle_alpha   90.00
_cell.angle_beta   90.00
_cell.angle_gamma   90.00
#
_symmetry.space_group_name_H-M   'P 1'
#
loop_
_entity.id
_entity.type
_entity.pdbx_description
1 polymer ?
#
loop_
_entity_poly.entity_id
_entity_poly.type
_entity_poly.pdbx_seq_one_letter_code
_entity_poly.pdbx_strand_id
1 'polypeptide(L)'
;MVSTSKWSVAAFFAVCTLCVSAGAEEKAKPSDGAAPAAEKLNVGDQAPDFVIKDADGKDIKLAELAAKGPVLVRLTCGCSGCDKELAYFQELHKAYEGKGLTSLAVFKEPDGKVAEYVKQKKLNMLYAVDTKGESWEKFKTKTMPTNFLIGKGGRIVSIAAGCDPSGLLANKLADKVADLTSSDKVDVQKEVTDGASKKPAEVGTK
;
A
#
# COMPACT_ATOMS: atom_id res chain seq x y z
N MET A 1 33.70 -43.17 -36.63
CA MET A 1 32.84 -44.35 -36.70
C MET A 1 31.39 -43.90 -36.84
N VAL A 2 30.87 -44.15 -37.99
CA VAL A 2 29.54 -43.74 -38.52
C VAL A 2 28.53 -44.75 -38.03
N SER A 3 27.33 -44.32 -37.60
CA SER A 3 26.14 -45.18 -37.72
C SER A 3 24.90 -44.31 -37.89
N THR A 4 24.47 -44.25 -39.10
CA THR A 4 23.16 -43.79 -39.60
C THR A 4 22.11 -44.88 -39.40
N SER A 5 20.95 -44.51 -38.92
CA SER A 5 19.76 -45.36 -39.05
C SER A 5 18.60 -44.54 -39.61
N LYS A 6 18.31 -44.74 -40.86
CA LYS A 6 17.07 -44.35 -41.58
C LYS A 6 15.99 -45.38 -41.25
N TRP A 7 14.79 -44.90 -40.98
CA TRP A 7 13.59 -45.75 -41.17
C TRP A 7 12.48 -44.97 -41.85
N SER A 8 11.94 -45.67 -42.83
CA SER A 8 11.07 -45.24 -43.91
C SER A 8 9.58 -45.23 -43.50
N VAL A 9 8.89 -44.26 -44.04
CA VAL A 9 7.60 -44.24 -44.74
C VAL A 9 6.64 -45.46 -44.55
N ALA A 10 5.42 -45.17 -44.11
CA ALA A 10 4.23 -45.83 -44.58
C ALA A 10 3.05 -44.85 -44.57
N ALA A 11 2.57 -44.53 -45.73
CA ALA A 11 1.35 -43.79 -45.99
C ALA A 11 0.14 -44.71 -45.75
N PHE A 12 -0.87 -44.22 -45.06
CA PHE A 12 -2.22 -44.78 -45.11
C PHE A 12 -3.23 -43.69 -45.42
N PHE A 13 -3.75 -43.77 -46.64
CA PHE A 13 -4.93 -43.07 -47.08
C PHE A 13 -6.16 -43.79 -46.47
N ALA A 14 -6.99 -43.07 -45.76
CA ALA A 14 -8.37 -43.50 -45.53
C ALA A 14 -9.30 -42.32 -45.77
N VAL A 15 -10.00 -42.42 -46.88
CA VAL A 15 -11.14 -41.58 -47.24
C VAL A 15 -12.32 -42.00 -46.38
N CYS A 16 -12.97 -41.09 -45.71
CA CYS A 16 -14.33 -41.32 -45.21
C CYS A 16 -15.13 -40.00 -45.20
N THR A 17 -15.97 -39.93 -46.18
CA THR A 17 -17.40 -39.54 -46.26
C THR A 17 -17.88 -38.32 -45.45
N LEU A 18 -18.40 -37.36 -46.22
CA LEU A 18 -19.25 -36.25 -45.82
C LEU A 18 -20.38 -36.65 -44.89
N CYS A 19 -20.50 -35.94 -43.75
CA CYS A 19 -21.80 -35.69 -43.13
C CYS A 19 -21.97 -34.17 -43.01
N VAL A 20 -22.79 -33.62 -43.86
CA VAL A 20 -23.38 -32.30 -43.75
C VAL A 20 -24.46 -32.37 -42.69
N SER A 21 -24.29 -31.74 -41.56
CA SER A 21 -25.37 -31.38 -40.64
C SER A 21 -25.42 -29.86 -40.50
N ALA A 22 -26.45 -29.30 -41.08
CA ALA A 22 -26.90 -27.94 -40.85
C ALA A 22 -27.30 -27.81 -39.38
N GLY A 23 -26.56 -27.03 -38.62
CA GLY A 23 -26.86 -26.69 -37.22
C GLY A 23 -26.77 -25.17 -37.04
N ALA A 24 -27.90 -24.61 -36.70
CA ALA A 24 -28.27 -23.23 -36.52
C ALA A 24 -27.15 -22.32 -35.98
N GLU A 25 -26.97 -21.19 -36.62
CA GLU A 25 -26.26 -19.99 -36.12
C GLU A 25 -27.00 -19.47 -34.90
N GLU A 26 -26.51 -19.81 -33.73
CA GLU A 26 -26.88 -19.14 -32.49
C GLU A 26 -26.09 -17.80 -32.43
N LYS A 27 -26.82 -16.77 -32.77
CA LYS A 27 -26.36 -15.36 -32.73
C LYS A 27 -26.05 -15.01 -31.27
N ALA A 28 -24.79 -15.11 -30.87
CA ALA A 28 -24.30 -14.65 -29.58
C ALA A 28 -24.56 -13.16 -29.49
N LYS A 29 -25.49 -12.78 -28.60
CA LYS A 29 -25.78 -11.43 -28.17
C LYS A 29 -24.52 -10.82 -27.57
N PRO A 30 -24.06 -9.63 -28.01
CA PRO A 30 -22.95 -8.97 -27.31
C PRO A 30 -23.42 -8.63 -25.91
N SER A 31 -22.77 -9.19 -24.92
CA SER A 31 -22.93 -8.80 -23.54
C SER A 31 -22.39 -7.37 -23.41
N ASP A 32 -23.29 -6.45 -23.07
CA ASP A 32 -22.98 -5.08 -22.71
C ASP A 32 -21.84 -5.10 -21.69
N GLY A 33 -20.70 -4.54 -22.10
CA GLY A 33 -19.52 -4.36 -21.27
C GLY A 33 -19.83 -3.35 -20.15
N ALA A 34 -20.29 -3.87 -19.02
CA ALA A 34 -20.13 -3.17 -17.77
C ALA A 34 -18.61 -3.03 -17.55
N ALA A 35 -18.11 -1.80 -17.57
CA ALA A 35 -16.74 -1.51 -17.18
C ALA A 35 -16.50 -2.18 -15.81
N PRO A 36 -15.43 -2.97 -15.62
CA PRO A 36 -15.19 -3.62 -14.35
C PRO A 36 -15.10 -2.54 -13.27
N ALA A 37 -15.98 -2.61 -12.28
CA ALA A 37 -15.90 -1.79 -11.09
C ALA A 37 -14.47 -1.92 -10.57
N ALA A 38 -13.76 -0.78 -10.41
CA ALA A 38 -12.35 -0.75 -10.04
C ALA A 38 -12.15 -1.64 -8.80
N GLU A 39 -11.59 -2.81 -9.03
CA GLU A 39 -11.43 -3.85 -8.01
C GLU A 39 -10.57 -3.30 -6.88
N LYS A 40 -11.07 -3.31 -5.64
CA LYS A 40 -10.31 -2.83 -4.48
C LYS A 40 -9.09 -3.71 -4.26
N LEU A 41 -8.01 -3.13 -3.73
CA LEU A 41 -6.88 -3.91 -3.26
C LEU A 41 -7.26 -4.68 -2.00
N ASN A 42 -6.75 -5.90 -1.90
CA ASN A 42 -6.97 -6.80 -0.78
C ASN A 42 -5.64 -7.13 -0.08
N VAL A 43 -5.74 -7.63 1.14
CA VAL A 43 -4.59 -8.23 1.83
C VAL A 43 -4.14 -9.47 1.04
N GLY A 44 -2.84 -9.58 0.79
CA GLY A 44 -2.23 -10.60 -0.06
C GLY A 44 -1.94 -10.15 -1.49
N ASP A 45 -2.59 -9.09 -1.98
CA ASP A 45 -2.29 -8.54 -3.31
C ASP A 45 -0.89 -7.92 -3.35
N GLN A 46 -0.31 -7.83 -4.54
CA GLN A 46 0.88 -7.05 -4.77
C GLN A 46 0.53 -5.55 -4.71
N ALA A 47 1.29 -4.77 -3.96
CA ALA A 47 1.15 -3.33 -3.95
C ALA A 47 1.37 -2.76 -5.36
N PRO A 48 0.66 -1.69 -5.74
CA PRO A 48 0.80 -1.08 -7.05
C PRO A 48 2.22 -0.54 -7.26
N ASP A 49 2.67 -0.49 -8.51
CA ASP A 49 3.88 0.24 -8.85
C ASP A 49 3.63 1.74 -8.61
N PHE A 50 4.35 2.25 -7.63
CA PHE A 50 4.12 3.58 -7.08
C PHE A 50 5.43 4.34 -6.97
N VAL A 51 5.48 5.49 -7.64
CA VAL A 51 6.58 6.45 -7.58
C VAL A 51 5.98 7.82 -7.27
N ILE A 52 6.54 8.51 -6.29
CA ILE A 52 6.15 9.86 -5.92
C ILE A 52 7.40 10.67 -5.54
N LYS A 53 7.34 11.98 -5.68
CA LYS A 53 8.45 12.87 -5.26
C LYS A 53 8.29 13.27 -3.80
N ASP A 54 9.41 13.26 -3.08
CA ASP A 54 9.48 13.87 -1.76
C ASP A 54 9.53 15.41 -1.84
N ALA A 55 9.65 16.06 -0.69
CA ALA A 55 9.70 17.53 -0.59
C ALA A 55 10.91 18.15 -1.32
N ASP A 56 11.98 17.40 -1.51
CA ASP A 56 13.20 17.82 -2.18
C ASP A 56 13.19 17.50 -3.69
N GLY A 57 12.10 16.93 -4.20
CA GLY A 57 11.92 16.54 -5.60
C GLY A 57 12.55 15.20 -5.98
N LYS A 58 13.04 14.44 -5.00
CA LYS A 58 13.63 13.12 -5.20
C LYS A 58 12.54 12.05 -5.30
N ASP A 59 12.72 11.12 -6.22
CA ASP A 59 11.79 10.01 -6.41
C ASP A 59 11.83 9.04 -5.23
N ILE A 60 10.67 8.79 -4.64
CA ILE A 60 10.39 7.70 -3.70
C ILE A 60 9.74 6.60 -4.50
N LYS A 61 10.41 5.47 -4.64
CA LYS A 61 9.87 4.29 -5.34
C LYS A 61 9.50 3.22 -4.33
N LEU A 62 8.22 2.87 -4.27
CA LEU A 62 7.71 1.90 -3.30
C LEU A 62 8.42 0.55 -3.41
N ALA A 63 8.69 0.07 -4.63
CA ALA A 63 9.40 -1.18 -4.85
C ALA A 63 10.81 -1.19 -4.22
N GLU A 64 11.54 -0.07 -4.31
CA GLU A 64 12.87 0.06 -3.71
C GLU A 64 12.81 0.09 -2.17
N LEU A 65 11.77 0.69 -1.60
CA LEU A 65 11.54 0.68 -0.15
C LEU A 65 11.17 -0.73 0.31
N ALA A 66 10.22 -1.38 -0.36
CA ALA A 66 9.75 -2.71 -0.01
C ALA A 66 10.81 -3.81 -0.22
N ALA A 67 11.82 -3.59 -1.06
CA ALA A 67 12.96 -4.48 -1.18
C ALA A 67 13.84 -4.49 0.09
N LYS A 68 13.91 -3.38 0.80
CA LYS A 68 14.72 -3.23 2.03
C LYS A 68 14.02 -3.79 3.26
N GLY A 69 12.71 -3.55 3.40
CA GLY A 69 11.93 -3.97 4.57
C GLY A 69 10.44 -3.67 4.42
N PRO A 70 9.64 -3.85 5.49
CA PRO A 70 8.24 -3.47 5.48
C PRO A 70 8.06 -1.95 5.29
N VAL A 71 6.99 -1.58 4.60
CA VAL A 71 6.65 -0.18 4.32
C VAL A 71 5.22 0.10 4.78
N LEU A 72 5.05 1.15 5.57
CA LEU A 72 3.74 1.70 5.91
C LEU A 72 3.46 2.91 5.01
N VAL A 73 2.54 2.77 4.07
CA VAL A 73 2.05 3.88 3.23
C VAL A 73 0.76 4.41 3.84
N ARG A 74 0.75 5.67 4.24
CA ARG A 74 -0.38 6.37 4.80
C ARG A 74 -0.88 7.44 3.83
N LEU A 75 -2.01 7.20 3.17
CA LEU A 75 -2.70 8.19 2.34
C LEU A 75 -3.56 9.06 3.25
N THR A 76 -3.22 10.33 3.41
CA THR A 76 -3.77 11.17 4.48
C THR A 76 -4.01 12.62 4.06
N CYS A 77 -4.46 13.43 4.98
CA CYS A 77 -4.57 14.89 4.88
C CYS A 77 -4.09 15.53 6.18
N GLY A 78 -3.75 16.80 6.12
CA GLY A 78 -3.43 17.62 7.29
C GLY A 78 -4.66 18.13 8.05
N CYS A 79 -5.82 17.49 7.88
CA CYS A 79 -7.06 17.89 8.55
C CYS A 79 -7.11 17.43 10.02
N SER A 80 -7.93 18.10 10.83
CA SER A 80 -8.06 17.81 12.27
C SER A 80 -8.48 16.38 12.58
N GLY A 81 -9.20 15.72 11.67
CA GLY A 81 -9.59 14.30 11.81
C GLY A 81 -8.37 13.38 11.76
N CYS A 82 -7.55 13.50 10.71
CA CYS A 82 -6.33 12.70 10.54
C CYS A 82 -5.27 13.04 11.58
N ASP A 83 -5.25 14.29 12.08
CA ASP A 83 -4.30 14.77 13.07
C ASP A 83 -4.47 14.06 14.44
N LYS A 84 -5.70 13.69 14.79
CA LYS A 84 -5.99 13.03 16.08
C LYS A 84 -5.26 11.70 16.26
N GLU A 85 -4.92 11.00 15.19
CA GLU A 85 -4.22 9.72 15.25
C GLU A 85 -2.73 9.82 14.90
N LEU A 86 -2.26 11.02 14.48
CA LEU A 86 -0.88 11.20 14.03
C LEU A 86 0.15 10.79 15.07
N ALA A 87 -0.06 11.13 16.33
CA ALA A 87 0.88 10.82 17.42
C ALA A 87 1.15 9.31 17.52
N TYR A 88 0.13 8.47 17.34
CA TYR A 88 0.29 7.03 17.38
C TYR A 88 1.08 6.49 16.19
N PHE A 89 0.90 7.07 14.99
CA PHE A 89 1.69 6.69 13.82
C PHE A 89 3.13 7.18 13.88
N GLN A 90 3.39 8.33 14.50
CA GLN A 90 4.74 8.82 14.78
C GLN A 90 5.46 7.92 15.78
N GLU A 91 4.77 7.47 16.82
CA GLU A 91 5.33 6.52 17.79
C GLU A 91 5.57 5.13 17.16
N LEU A 92 4.63 4.64 16.34
CA LEU A 92 4.81 3.42 15.58
C LEU A 92 6.08 3.51 14.69
N HIS A 93 6.24 4.60 13.94
CA HIS A 93 7.43 4.79 13.11
C HIS A 93 8.71 4.77 13.96
N LYS A 94 8.77 5.56 15.02
CA LYS A 94 9.90 5.66 15.94
C LYS A 94 10.27 4.30 16.56
N ALA A 95 9.29 3.50 16.93
CA ALA A 95 9.51 2.18 17.53
C ALA A 95 10.17 1.18 16.57
N TYR A 96 9.95 1.32 15.25
CA TYR A 96 10.34 0.30 14.27
C TYR A 96 11.21 0.80 13.12
N GLU A 97 11.52 2.09 12.98
CA GLU A 97 12.42 2.60 11.92
C GLU A 97 13.81 1.96 11.99
N GLY A 98 14.38 1.86 13.19
CA GLY A 98 15.67 1.18 13.44
C GLY A 98 15.61 -0.34 13.27
N LYS A 99 14.41 -0.92 13.11
CA LYS A 99 14.16 -2.36 12.90
C LYS A 99 13.78 -2.67 11.45
N GLY A 100 13.89 -1.68 10.56
CA GLY A 100 13.69 -1.84 9.12
C GLY A 100 12.35 -1.37 8.57
N LEU A 101 11.44 -0.82 9.40
CA LEU A 101 10.22 -0.18 8.91
C LEU A 101 10.54 1.14 8.21
N THR A 102 9.97 1.34 7.04
CA THR A 102 9.88 2.67 6.42
C THR A 102 8.43 3.14 6.44
N SER A 103 8.17 4.35 6.95
CA SER A 103 6.84 4.97 6.90
C SER A 103 6.82 6.13 5.92
N LEU A 104 5.80 6.18 5.06
CA LEU A 104 5.59 7.22 4.05
C LEU A 104 4.18 7.79 4.19
N ALA A 105 4.08 9.06 4.55
CA ALA A 105 2.82 9.81 4.55
C ALA A 105 2.66 10.55 3.22
N VAL A 106 1.54 10.32 2.52
CA VAL A 106 1.20 11.01 1.28
C VAL A 106 0.02 11.94 1.55
N PHE A 107 0.23 13.22 1.34
CA PHE A 107 -0.74 14.26 1.62
C PHE A 107 -1.44 14.76 0.36
N LYS A 108 -2.73 15.04 0.45
CA LYS A 108 -3.51 15.54 -0.67
C LYS A 108 -3.58 17.08 -0.74
N GLU A 109 -3.14 17.77 0.30
CA GLU A 109 -3.10 19.22 0.35
C GLU A 109 -1.95 19.80 -0.49
N PRO A 110 -2.03 21.10 -0.87
CA PRO A 110 -0.94 21.80 -1.55
C PRO A 110 0.36 21.86 -0.71
N ASP A 111 1.49 21.81 -1.40
CA ASP A 111 2.86 21.77 -0.82
C ASP A 111 3.07 22.74 0.33
N GLY A 112 2.67 24.00 0.19
CA GLY A 112 2.89 25.01 1.24
C GLY A 112 2.18 24.68 2.55
N LYS A 113 0.95 24.13 2.49
CA LYS A 113 0.20 23.69 3.66
C LYS A 113 0.83 22.46 4.31
N VAL A 114 1.30 21.52 3.49
CA VAL A 114 1.95 20.30 3.97
C VAL A 114 3.28 20.63 4.64
N ALA A 115 4.10 21.49 4.04
CA ALA A 115 5.38 21.91 4.62
C ALA A 115 5.19 22.58 5.99
N GLU A 116 4.19 23.46 6.13
CA GLU A 116 3.85 24.08 7.42
C GLU A 116 3.38 23.03 8.45
N TYR A 117 2.49 22.14 8.03
CA TYR A 117 1.99 21.05 8.88
C TYR A 117 3.12 20.14 9.36
N VAL A 118 3.99 19.68 8.46
CA VAL A 118 5.15 18.83 8.76
C VAL A 118 6.06 19.50 9.81
N LYS A 119 6.35 20.79 9.65
CA LYS A 119 7.15 21.56 10.58
C LYS A 119 6.45 21.70 11.94
N GLN A 120 5.17 22.07 11.94
CA GLN A 120 4.38 22.27 13.15
C GLN A 120 4.23 20.98 13.96
N LYS A 121 3.94 19.87 13.28
CA LYS A 121 3.74 18.56 13.91
C LYS A 121 5.04 17.77 14.14
N LYS A 122 6.19 18.31 13.69
CA LYS A 122 7.49 17.64 13.76
C LYS A 122 7.41 16.23 13.21
N LEU A 123 6.87 16.09 11.99
CA LEU A 123 6.67 14.80 11.36
C LEU A 123 8.00 14.04 11.26
N ASN A 124 8.05 12.84 11.76
CA ASN A 124 9.27 12.03 11.87
C ASN A 124 9.39 10.93 10.80
N MET A 125 8.53 10.91 9.80
CA MET A 125 8.53 9.92 8.73
C MET A 125 8.70 10.58 7.36
N LEU A 126 9.00 9.80 6.33
CA LEU A 126 9.01 10.30 4.96
C LEU A 126 7.64 10.86 4.58
N TYR A 127 7.63 11.93 3.80
CA TYR A 127 6.38 12.46 3.29
C TYR A 127 6.50 12.92 1.84
N ALA A 128 5.36 12.92 1.18
CA ALA A 128 5.20 13.39 -0.18
C ALA A 128 3.84 14.08 -0.34
N VAL A 129 3.71 14.88 -1.40
CA VAL A 129 2.49 15.61 -1.72
C VAL A 129 1.92 15.13 -3.04
N ASP A 130 0.64 14.82 -3.03
CA ASP A 130 -0.13 14.37 -4.20
C ASP A 130 -1.44 15.14 -4.30
N THR A 131 -1.36 16.37 -4.75
CA THR A 131 -2.55 17.25 -4.89
C THR A 131 -3.57 16.74 -5.89
N LYS A 132 -3.15 15.92 -6.86
CA LYS A 132 -4.02 15.33 -7.87
C LYS A 132 -4.75 14.08 -7.37
N GLY A 133 -4.20 13.42 -6.34
CA GLY A 133 -4.76 12.21 -5.79
C GLY A 133 -4.46 10.94 -6.61
N GLU A 134 -3.44 10.96 -7.46
CA GLU A 134 -3.01 9.81 -8.28
C GLU A 134 -2.67 8.59 -7.41
N SER A 135 -2.17 8.83 -6.19
CA SER A 135 -1.90 7.77 -5.20
C SER A 135 -3.17 7.04 -4.79
N TRP A 136 -4.27 7.77 -4.58
CA TRP A 136 -5.57 7.16 -4.23
C TRP A 136 -6.11 6.29 -5.35
N GLU A 137 -5.91 6.70 -6.61
CA GLU A 137 -6.29 5.92 -7.78
C GLU A 137 -5.46 4.64 -7.88
N LYS A 138 -4.13 4.74 -7.74
CA LYS A 138 -3.22 3.58 -7.77
C LYS A 138 -3.53 2.59 -6.65
N PHE A 139 -3.76 3.08 -5.44
CA PHE A 139 -4.13 2.25 -4.29
C PHE A 139 -5.63 1.88 -4.24
N LYS A 140 -6.40 2.26 -5.27
CA LYS A 140 -7.83 1.92 -5.43
C LYS A 140 -8.66 2.20 -4.18
N THR A 141 -8.39 3.31 -3.50
CA THR A 141 -9.11 3.76 -2.31
C THR A 141 -9.68 5.16 -2.49
N LYS A 142 -10.83 5.40 -1.88
CA LYS A 142 -11.45 6.74 -1.79
C LYS A 142 -11.47 7.26 -0.35
N THR A 143 -11.10 6.41 0.61
CA THR A 143 -11.15 6.73 2.03
C THR A 143 -9.87 7.45 2.45
N MET A 144 -10.02 8.43 3.34
CA MET A 144 -8.92 9.19 3.92
C MET A 144 -9.15 9.33 5.44
N PRO A 145 -8.21 8.94 6.25
CA PRO A 145 -6.96 8.29 5.88
C PRO A 145 -7.13 6.81 5.50
N THR A 146 -6.22 6.29 4.69
CA THR A 146 -6.07 4.84 4.48
C THR A 146 -4.61 4.46 4.65
N ASN A 147 -4.37 3.42 5.43
CA ASN A 147 -3.05 2.93 5.75
C ASN A 147 -2.85 1.55 5.11
N PHE A 148 -1.78 1.39 4.34
CA PHE A 148 -1.37 0.13 3.73
C PHE A 148 -0.06 -0.31 4.36
N LEU A 149 -0.07 -1.42 5.08
CA LEU A 149 1.15 -2.07 5.52
C LEU A 149 1.57 -3.09 4.46
N ILE A 150 2.75 -2.90 3.92
CA ILE A 150 3.32 -3.67 2.82
C ILE A 150 4.54 -4.40 3.37
N GLY A 151 4.58 -5.70 3.22
CA GLY A 151 5.71 -6.53 3.64
C GLY A 151 6.91 -6.40 2.70
N LYS A 152 8.05 -6.89 3.15
CA LYS A 152 9.22 -7.04 2.28
C LYS A 152 8.86 -7.86 1.05
N GLY A 153 9.22 -7.37 -0.14
CA GLY A 153 8.82 -7.96 -1.41
C GLY A 153 7.51 -7.43 -1.99
N GLY A 154 6.85 -6.47 -1.31
CA GLY A 154 5.77 -5.67 -1.89
C GLY A 154 4.35 -6.23 -1.72
N ARG A 155 4.14 -7.31 -0.95
CA ARG A 155 2.77 -7.79 -0.68
C ARG A 155 2.08 -6.99 0.41
N ILE A 156 0.82 -6.65 0.20
CA ILE A 156 -0.03 -5.97 1.18
C ILE A 156 -0.34 -6.93 2.33
N VAL A 157 0.07 -6.56 3.54
CA VAL A 157 -0.14 -7.35 4.77
C VAL A 157 -1.35 -6.84 5.56
N SER A 158 -1.65 -5.55 5.45
CA SER A 158 -2.81 -4.95 6.10
C SER A 158 -3.30 -3.73 5.36
N ILE A 159 -4.60 -3.54 5.36
CA ILE A 159 -5.27 -2.32 4.89
C ILE A 159 -6.15 -1.82 6.03
N ALA A 160 -5.98 -0.57 6.42
CA ALA A 160 -6.76 0.05 7.48
C ALA A 160 -7.28 1.41 7.00
N ALA A 161 -8.58 1.49 6.78
CA ALA A 161 -9.25 2.68 6.26
C ALA A 161 -10.07 3.38 7.35
N GLY A 162 -10.02 4.70 7.36
CA GLY A 162 -10.71 5.54 8.33
C GLY A 162 -9.81 6.01 9.45
N CYS A 163 -10.27 7.05 10.17
CA CYS A 163 -9.56 7.64 11.30
C CYS A 163 -9.91 6.92 12.60
N ASP A 164 -8.91 6.58 13.38
CA ASP A 164 -9.07 6.02 14.72
C ASP A 164 -8.32 6.88 15.75
N PRO A 165 -9.01 7.84 16.38
CA PRO A 165 -8.40 8.71 17.38
C PRO A 165 -8.07 8.00 18.70
N SER A 166 -8.47 6.75 18.87
CA SER A 166 -8.13 5.94 20.05
C SER A 166 -6.73 5.33 19.97
N GLY A 167 -6.16 5.23 18.77
CA GLY A 167 -4.85 4.61 18.51
C GLY A 167 -4.87 3.08 18.43
N LEU A 168 -6.02 2.42 18.60
CA LEU A 168 -6.13 0.95 18.49
C LEU A 168 -5.69 0.43 17.12
N LEU A 169 -6.01 1.20 16.06
CA LEU A 169 -5.62 0.85 14.70
C LEU A 169 -4.11 0.90 14.53
N ALA A 170 -3.46 1.96 15.03
CA ALA A 170 -2.01 2.07 15.00
C ALA A 170 -1.35 0.96 15.83
N ASN A 171 -1.91 0.62 16.98
CA ASN A 171 -1.41 -0.46 17.82
C ASN A 171 -1.49 -1.84 17.13
N LYS A 172 -2.62 -2.14 16.46
CA LYS A 172 -2.77 -3.37 15.65
C LYS A 172 -1.79 -3.41 14.47
N LEU A 173 -1.47 -2.27 13.86
CA LEU A 173 -0.45 -2.19 12.82
C LEU A 173 0.95 -2.39 13.41
N ALA A 174 1.23 -1.84 14.59
CA ALA A 174 2.49 -2.03 15.31
C ALA A 174 2.75 -3.51 15.60
N ASP A 175 1.75 -4.26 16.05
CA ASP A 175 1.85 -5.71 16.24
C ASP A 175 2.28 -6.45 14.96
N LYS A 176 1.65 -6.10 13.83
CA LYS A 176 2.02 -6.70 12.54
C LYS A 176 3.41 -6.30 12.06
N VAL A 177 3.83 -5.06 12.34
CA VAL A 177 5.20 -4.61 12.02
C VAL A 177 6.20 -5.39 12.87
N ALA A 178 5.94 -5.60 14.16
CA ALA A 178 6.78 -6.43 15.02
C ALA A 178 6.97 -7.84 14.45
N ASP A 179 5.88 -8.47 14.00
CA ASP A 179 5.94 -9.80 13.38
C ASP A 179 6.79 -9.78 12.07
N LEU A 180 6.61 -8.75 11.22
CA LEU A 180 7.37 -8.60 9.95
C LEU A 180 8.87 -8.31 10.15
N THR A 181 9.22 -7.67 11.25
CA THR A 181 10.60 -7.29 11.58
C THR A 181 11.27 -8.23 12.58
N SER A 182 10.55 -9.26 13.03
CA SER A 182 11.00 -10.21 14.07
C SER A 182 11.49 -9.47 15.32
N SER A 183 10.75 -8.47 15.75
CA SER A 183 11.09 -7.61 16.89
C SER A 183 10.00 -7.63 17.95
N ASP A 184 10.32 -7.10 19.14
CA ASP A 184 9.37 -7.02 20.24
C ASP A 184 8.19 -6.11 19.88
N LYS A 185 7.00 -6.49 20.39
CA LYS A 185 5.79 -5.69 20.26
C LYS A 185 5.86 -4.46 21.15
N VAL A 186 5.48 -3.32 20.58
CA VAL A 186 5.41 -2.04 21.30
C VAL A 186 3.96 -1.59 21.36
N ASP A 187 3.47 -1.31 22.56
CA ASP A 187 2.15 -0.71 22.76
C ASP A 187 2.22 0.80 22.51
N VAL A 188 1.96 1.18 21.27
CA VAL A 188 2.04 2.59 20.83
C VAL A 188 0.97 3.48 21.50
N GLN A 189 -0.16 2.91 21.95
CA GLN A 189 -1.15 3.67 22.71
C GLN A 189 -0.59 4.08 24.07
N LYS A 190 0.01 3.13 24.77
CA LYS A 190 0.64 3.37 26.07
C LYS A 190 1.79 4.37 25.94
N GLU A 191 2.68 4.19 24.97
CA GLU A 191 3.82 5.10 24.76
C GLU A 191 3.37 6.55 24.53
N VAL A 192 2.32 6.78 23.73
CA VAL A 192 1.75 8.11 23.49
C VAL A 192 1.14 8.67 24.76
N THR A 193 0.38 7.86 25.53
CA THR A 193 -0.27 8.30 26.76
C THR A 193 0.76 8.66 27.84
N ASP A 194 1.76 7.81 28.03
CA ASP A 194 2.84 8.01 29.01
C ASP A 194 3.73 9.21 28.63
N GLY A 195 3.99 9.38 27.32
CA GLY A 195 4.73 10.53 26.79
C GLY A 195 3.99 11.87 26.98
N ALA A 196 2.67 11.87 26.81
CA ALA A 196 1.84 13.06 27.06
C ALA A 196 1.84 13.45 28.54
N SER A 197 1.88 12.48 29.43
CA SER A 197 1.90 12.69 30.90
C SER A 197 3.24 13.23 31.41
N LYS A 198 4.34 13.02 30.65
CA LYS A 198 5.69 13.49 30.99
C LYS A 198 6.04 14.87 30.44
N LYS A 199 5.21 15.47 29.57
CA LYS A 199 5.44 16.81 29.06
C LYS A 199 5.11 17.82 30.17
N PRO A 200 6.07 18.65 30.64
CA PRO A 200 5.78 19.68 31.64
C PRO A 200 4.70 20.61 31.08
N ALA A 201 3.73 20.97 31.92
CA ALA A 201 2.79 22.03 31.60
C ALA A 201 3.59 23.27 31.23
N GLU A 202 3.48 23.76 30.01
CA GLU A 202 4.03 25.05 29.60
C GLU A 202 3.37 26.07 30.53
N VAL A 203 4.21 26.61 31.45
CA VAL A 203 3.83 27.71 32.33
C VAL A 203 3.47 28.89 31.40
N GLY A 204 2.19 29.17 31.30
CA GLY A 204 1.68 30.33 30.62
C GLY A 204 2.23 31.58 31.32
N THR A 205 3.22 32.18 30.70
CA THR A 205 3.61 33.56 31.04
C THR A 205 2.56 34.47 30.42
N LYS A 206 1.88 35.19 31.32
CA LYS A 206 0.98 36.30 31.03
C LYS A 206 1.67 37.39 30.22
#